data_75a76676a61ac0b8df7e984b7305a2fe
#
_entry.id   75a76676a61ac0b8df7e984b7305a2fe
#
_cell.length_a   1.000
_cell.length_b   1.000
_cell.length_c   1.000
_cell.angle_alpha   90.00
_cell.angle_beta   90.00
_cell.angle_gamma   90.00
#
_symmetry.space_group_name_H-M   'P 1'
#
loop_
_entity.id
_entity.type
_entity.pdbx_description
1 polymer ?
#
loop_
_entity_poly.entity_id
_entity_poly.type
_entity_poly.pdbx_seq_one_letter_code
_entity_poly.pdbx_strand_id
1 'polypeptide(L)'
;IRSYTKDLFTLFEEKVVLAQGELISTAMVNFYLQECGVKSVLLPALEFMRTDKNAEPDPVYIKDKLAAQLELYPDAEIYITQGFICRNAYGEIDNLQRGGSDYTASLIGAAVNASEIQIWTDIDGMHNNDPRIVDKTAPVRQLHFEEAAELAYFGAKILHPTCVQPAKYANIPVRLLNTMDPEAPGTMISNDTEK
;
A
#
# COMPACT_ATOMS: atom_id res chain seq x y z
N ILE A 1 -8.46 19.48 12.14
CA ILE A 1 -7.31 19.27 13.03
C ILE A 1 -7.50 20.06 14.32
N ARG A 2 -7.67 21.39 14.29
CA ARG A 2 -7.80 22.23 15.51
C ARG A 2 -8.89 21.78 16.51
N SER A 3 -9.94 21.11 16.07
CA SER A 3 -11.01 20.61 16.95
C SER A 3 -10.60 19.38 17.75
N TYR A 4 -9.55 18.66 17.31
CA TYR A 4 -9.05 17.44 17.94
C TYR A 4 -7.85 17.66 18.87
N THR A 5 -7.32 18.89 18.94
CA THR A 5 -6.16 19.24 19.80
C THR A 5 -6.59 19.89 21.12
N LYS A 6 -7.69 19.42 21.73
CA LYS A 6 -8.18 19.91 23.02
C LYS A 6 -7.73 18.98 24.16
N ASP A 7 -8.04 19.34 25.40
CA ASP A 7 -7.50 18.86 26.67
C ASP A 7 -7.50 17.33 26.92
N LEU A 8 -8.15 16.54 26.08
CA LEU A 8 -8.13 15.08 26.08
C LEU A 8 -7.82 14.60 24.65
N PHE A 9 -6.57 14.20 24.42
CA PHE A 9 -6.12 13.62 23.17
C PHE A 9 -6.02 12.09 23.35
N THR A 10 -6.96 11.36 22.76
CA THR A 10 -7.06 9.92 22.85
C THR A 10 -6.45 9.26 21.58
N LEU A 11 -6.29 7.93 21.59
CA LEU A 11 -5.88 7.18 20.41
C LEU A 11 -6.83 7.36 19.22
N PHE A 12 -8.10 7.67 19.47
CA PHE A 12 -9.07 7.97 18.41
C PHE A 12 -8.71 9.26 17.68
N GLU A 13 -8.48 10.35 18.43
CA GLU A 13 -8.07 11.62 17.84
C GLU A 13 -6.73 11.52 17.13
N GLU A 14 -5.79 10.75 17.67
CA GLU A 14 -4.50 10.49 17.05
C GLU A 14 -4.68 9.88 15.66
N LYS A 15 -5.48 8.82 15.52
CA LYS A 15 -5.75 8.16 14.24
C LYS A 15 -6.41 9.09 13.23
N VAL A 16 -7.36 9.91 13.67
CA VAL A 16 -8.02 10.92 12.83
C VAL A 16 -7.02 11.98 12.34
N VAL A 17 -6.10 12.44 13.20
CA VAL A 17 -5.06 13.41 12.81
C VAL A 17 -4.07 12.80 11.85
N LEU A 18 -3.60 11.57 12.11
CA LEU A 18 -2.70 10.83 11.21
C LEU A 18 -3.30 10.65 9.81
N ALA A 19 -4.58 10.35 9.72
CA ALA A 19 -5.27 10.20 8.45
C ALA A 19 -5.27 11.47 7.58
N GLN A 20 -5.11 12.66 8.17
CA GLN A 20 -5.17 13.92 7.41
C GLN A 20 -4.02 14.05 6.40
N GLY A 21 -2.84 13.52 6.70
CA GLY A 21 -1.71 13.52 5.77
C GLY A 21 -2.06 12.80 4.46
N GLU A 22 -2.60 11.59 4.57
CA GLU A 22 -3.02 10.78 3.42
C GLU A 22 -4.18 11.42 2.64
N LEU A 23 -5.17 11.95 3.35
CA LEU A 23 -6.32 12.61 2.73
C LEU A 23 -5.92 13.86 1.93
N ILE A 24 -5.01 14.68 2.47
CA ILE A 24 -4.57 15.92 1.83
C ILE A 24 -3.65 15.60 0.64
N SER A 25 -2.65 14.75 0.83
CA SER A 25 -1.65 14.45 -0.21
C SER A 25 -2.28 13.81 -1.44
N THR A 26 -3.17 12.84 -1.26
CA THR A 26 -3.86 12.19 -2.38
C THR A 26 -4.83 13.11 -3.11
N ALA A 27 -5.51 14.01 -2.39
CA ALA A 27 -6.36 15.03 -3.00
C ALA A 27 -5.54 16.01 -3.86
N MET A 28 -4.37 16.46 -3.35
CA MET A 28 -3.46 17.33 -4.10
C MET A 28 -2.97 16.66 -5.39
N VAL A 29 -2.54 15.41 -5.32
CA VAL A 29 -2.09 14.65 -6.50
C VAL A 29 -3.22 14.50 -7.52
N ASN A 30 -4.43 14.16 -7.06
CA ASN A 30 -5.59 14.03 -7.95
C ASN A 30 -5.92 15.35 -8.67
N PHE A 31 -5.95 16.48 -7.95
CA PHE A 31 -6.17 17.80 -8.57
C PHE A 31 -5.08 18.15 -9.59
N TYR A 32 -3.82 17.88 -9.25
CA TYR A 32 -2.72 18.12 -10.18
C TYR A 32 -2.85 17.30 -11.47
N LEU A 33 -3.18 16.02 -11.37
CA LEU A 33 -3.40 15.17 -12.55
C LEU A 33 -4.56 15.67 -13.42
N GLN A 34 -5.65 16.11 -12.79
CA GLN A 34 -6.79 16.70 -13.50
C GLN A 34 -6.41 18.02 -14.21
N GLU A 35 -5.60 18.88 -13.58
CA GLU A 35 -5.05 20.08 -14.24
C GLU A 35 -4.14 19.73 -15.44
N CYS A 36 -3.44 18.59 -15.39
CA CYS A 36 -2.65 18.06 -16.50
C CYS A 36 -3.51 17.39 -17.59
N GLY A 37 -4.84 17.37 -17.44
CA GLY A 37 -5.75 16.77 -18.42
C GLY A 37 -5.92 15.26 -18.31
N VAL A 38 -5.39 14.64 -17.26
CA VAL A 38 -5.54 13.21 -16.99
C VAL A 38 -6.91 12.93 -16.37
N LYS A 39 -7.62 11.92 -16.86
CA LYS A 39 -8.89 11.49 -16.27
C LYS A 39 -8.67 10.69 -14.99
N SER A 40 -8.28 11.39 -13.94
CA SER A 40 -8.04 10.82 -12.61
C SER A 40 -9.25 11.01 -11.70
N VAL A 41 -9.47 10.04 -10.82
CA VAL A 41 -10.55 10.06 -9.81
C VAL A 41 -9.97 9.67 -8.45
N LEU A 42 -10.35 10.43 -7.42
CA LEU A 42 -10.03 10.12 -6.03
C LEU A 42 -11.12 9.22 -5.45
N LEU A 43 -10.76 7.98 -5.11
CA LEU A 43 -11.59 7.04 -4.38
C LEU A 43 -11.26 7.12 -2.89
N PRO A 44 -12.18 7.55 -2.01
CA PRO A 44 -11.91 7.63 -0.58
C PRO A 44 -11.69 6.25 0.02
N ALA A 45 -10.51 5.95 0.54
CA ALA A 45 -10.21 4.65 1.17
C ALA A 45 -11.17 4.31 2.31
N LEU A 46 -11.63 5.31 3.05
CA LEU A 46 -12.58 5.13 4.16
C LEU A 46 -13.96 4.59 3.73
N GLU A 47 -14.27 4.55 2.43
CA GLU A 47 -15.51 3.99 1.91
C GLU A 47 -15.42 2.49 1.61
N PHE A 48 -14.19 1.95 1.43
CA PHE A 48 -14.01 0.54 1.09
C PHE A 48 -12.95 -0.19 1.92
N MET A 49 -11.99 0.51 2.55
CA MET A 49 -10.99 -0.12 3.42
C MET A 49 -11.54 -0.30 4.83
N ARG A 50 -11.64 -1.57 5.26
CA ARG A 50 -12.14 -1.91 6.59
C ARG A 50 -11.35 -3.05 7.22
N THR A 51 -11.19 -2.98 8.55
CA THR A 51 -10.73 -4.10 9.38
C THR A 51 -11.89 -4.72 10.17
N ASP A 52 -11.76 -5.98 10.51
CA ASP A 52 -12.68 -6.71 11.37
C ASP A 52 -12.45 -6.40 12.87
N LYS A 53 -13.13 -7.13 13.76
CA LYS A 53 -13.00 -6.97 15.21
C LYS A 53 -11.64 -7.37 15.78
N ASN A 54 -10.84 -8.11 15.01
CA ASN A 54 -9.49 -8.52 15.37
C ASN A 54 -8.43 -7.55 14.79
N ALA A 55 -8.86 -6.43 14.20
CA ALA A 55 -8.04 -5.48 13.49
C ALA A 55 -7.34 -6.06 12.22
N GLU A 56 -7.87 -7.16 11.68
CA GLU A 56 -7.43 -7.74 10.42
C GLU A 56 -8.26 -7.20 9.25
N PRO A 57 -7.66 -6.95 8.08
CA PRO A 57 -8.39 -6.52 6.90
C PRO A 57 -9.54 -7.48 6.54
N ASP A 58 -10.67 -6.93 6.12
CA ASP A 58 -11.84 -7.69 5.65
C ASP A 58 -11.82 -7.75 4.12
N PRO A 59 -11.21 -8.79 3.50
CA PRO A 59 -10.98 -8.83 2.06
C PRO A 59 -12.28 -8.92 1.25
N VAL A 60 -13.32 -9.53 1.80
CA VAL A 60 -14.61 -9.64 1.12
C VAL A 60 -15.28 -8.27 1.05
N TYR A 61 -15.34 -7.57 2.17
CA TYR A 61 -15.88 -6.22 2.22
C TYR A 61 -15.09 -5.25 1.32
N ILE A 62 -13.76 -5.32 1.38
CA ILE A 62 -12.89 -4.47 0.57
C ILE A 62 -13.17 -4.70 -0.92
N LYS A 63 -13.23 -5.95 -1.36
CA LYS A 63 -13.49 -6.31 -2.76
C LYS A 63 -14.85 -5.77 -3.23
N ASP A 64 -15.91 -6.04 -2.48
CA ASP A 64 -17.27 -5.67 -2.87
C ASP A 64 -17.45 -4.15 -2.90
N LYS A 65 -16.92 -3.45 -1.90
CA LYS A 65 -17.03 -1.98 -1.81
C LYS A 65 -16.15 -1.27 -2.81
N LEU A 66 -14.93 -1.76 -3.05
CA LEU A 66 -14.05 -1.20 -4.07
C LEU A 66 -14.65 -1.39 -5.47
N ALA A 67 -15.19 -2.55 -5.80
CA ALA A 67 -15.88 -2.79 -7.08
C ALA A 67 -17.01 -1.78 -7.29
N ALA A 68 -17.85 -1.57 -6.28
CA ALA A 68 -18.94 -0.58 -6.35
C ALA A 68 -18.41 0.86 -6.54
N GLN A 69 -17.26 1.22 -5.96
CA GLN A 69 -16.64 2.54 -6.18
C GLN A 69 -16.09 2.69 -7.60
N LEU A 70 -15.47 1.66 -8.15
CA LEU A 70 -14.93 1.66 -9.52
C LEU A 70 -16.05 1.78 -10.57
N GLU A 71 -17.18 1.13 -10.35
CA GLU A 71 -18.36 1.20 -11.24
C GLU A 71 -18.94 2.61 -11.38
N LEU A 72 -18.73 3.49 -10.40
CA LEU A 72 -19.19 4.89 -10.46
C LEU A 72 -18.39 5.73 -11.47
N TYR A 73 -17.20 5.28 -11.87
CA TYR A 73 -16.26 6.05 -12.68
C TYR A 73 -15.65 5.22 -13.81
N PRO A 74 -16.46 4.65 -14.71
CA PRO A 74 -15.97 3.72 -15.74
C PRO A 74 -15.02 4.35 -16.76
N ASP A 75 -15.06 5.69 -16.92
CA ASP A 75 -14.24 6.42 -17.89
C ASP A 75 -12.92 6.95 -17.28
N ALA A 76 -12.65 6.67 -16.02
CA ALA A 76 -11.40 7.08 -15.40
C ALA A 76 -10.21 6.25 -15.89
N GLU A 77 -9.09 6.93 -16.15
CA GLU A 77 -7.83 6.30 -16.58
C GLU A 77 -6.96 5.96 -15.38
N ILE A 78 -7.05 6.79 -14.31
CA ILE A 78 -6.28 6.64 -13.08
C ILE A 78 -7.21 6.79 -11.89
N TYR A 79 -7.14 5.81 -10.98
CA TYR A 79 -7.79 5.87 -9.69
C TYR A 79 -6.74 6.12 -8.61
N ILE A 80 -6.95 7.18 -7.81
CA ILE A 80 -6.11 7.52 -6.68
C ILE A 80 -6.85 7.21 -5.40
N THR A 81 -6.18 6.63 -4.43
CA THR A 81 -6.73 6.39 -3.11
C THR A 81 -5.68 6.56 -2.03
N GLN A 82 -6.12 6.68 -0.79
CA GLN A 82 -5.23 6.72 0.36
C GLN A 82 -4.72 5.31 0.67
N GLY A 83 -3.43 5.22 1.01
CA GLY A 83 -2.88 4.07 1.72
C GLY A 83 -3.00 4.23 3.23
N PHE A 84 -2.67 3.19 3.99
CA PHE A 84 -2.55 3.19 5.44
C PHE A 84 -3.86 3.35 6.21
N ILE A 85 -4.78 4.22 5.81
CA ILE A 85 -6.02 4.52 6.54
C ILE A 85 -7.16 3.54 6.18
N CYS A 86 -7.98 3.24 7.16
CA CYS A 86 -9.15 2.37 7.02
C CYS A 86 -10.24 2.75 8.04
N ARG A 87 -11.38 2.06 8.01
CA ARG A 87 -12.33 2.02 9.13
C ARG A 87 -12.15 0.73 9.92
N ASN A 88 -12.31 0.80 11.23
CA ASN A 88 -12.40 -0.40 12.05
C ASN A 88 -13.81 -1.03 11.96
N ALA A 89 -14.00 -2.17 12.66
CA ALA A 89 -15.29 -2.87 12.68
C ALA A 89 -16.47 -2.04 13.24
N TYR A 90 -16.18 -0.94 13.94
CA TYR A 90 -17.17 -0.03 14.52
C TYR A 90 -17.43 1.20 13.65
N GLY A 91 -16.76 1.29 12.49
CA GLY A 91 -16.90 2.41 11.56
C GLY A 91 -16.04 3.64 11.89
N GLU A 92 -15.20 3.56 12.91
CA GLU A 92 -14.29 4.64 13.29
C GLU A 92 -13.06 4.67 12.37
N ILE A 93 -12.44 5.85 12.20
CA ILE A 93 -11.19 5.99 11.48
C ILE A 93 -10.08 5.25 12.21
N ASP A 94 -9.39 4.40 11.49
CA ASP A 94 -8.29 3.58 11.96
C ASP A 94 -7.19 3.50 10.90
N ASN A 95 -6.13 2.77 11.17
CA ASN A 95 -5.05 2.54 10.23
C ASN A 95 -4.57 1.09 10.24
N LEU A 96 -3.99 0.69 9.12
CA LEU A 96 -3.31 -0.59 8.98
C LEU A 96 -1.93 -0.47 9.63
N GLN A 97 -1.77 -1.04 10.81
CA GLN A 97 -0.63 -0.78 11.71
C GLN A 97 0.74 -1.11 11.12
N ARG A 98 0.88 -2.20 10.37
CA ARG A 98 2.18 -2.66 9.84
C ARG A 98 2.19 -2.62 8.33
N GLY A 99 3.23 -1.95 7.78
CA GLY A 99 3.42 -1.83 6.35
C GLY A 99 2.38 -0.97 5.63
N GLY A 100 1.48 -0.34 6.37
CA GLY A 100 0.53 0.69 5.99
C GLY A 100 0.12 0.74 4.51
N SER A 101 0.81 1.56 3.73
CA SER A 101 0.51 1.79 2.31
C SER A 101 0.80 0.56 1.43
N ASP A 102 1.87 -0.19 1.72
CA ASP A 102 2.21 -1.41 0.96
C ASP A 102 1.14 -2.49 1.17
N TYR A 103 0.62 -2.58 2.40
CA TYR A 103 -0.47 -3.50 2.70
C TYR A 103 -1.75 -3.10 1.96
N THR A 104 -2.06 -1.79 1.93
CA THR A 104 -3.19 -1.27 1.14
C THR A 104 -3.03 -1.61 -0.34
N ALA A 105 -1.85 -1.43 -0.93
CA ALA A 105 -1.58 -1.77 -2.33
C ALA A 105 -1.82 -3.25 -2.62
N SER A 106 -1.36 -4.15 -1.73
CA SER A 106 -1.58 -5.59 -1.88
C SER A 106 -3.05 -5.99 -1.75
N LEU A 107 -3.77 -5.40 -0.80
CA LEU A 107 -5.21 -5.64 -0.61
C LEU A 107 -6.03 -5.19 -1.82
N ILE A 108 -5.74 -4.00 -2.35
CA ILE A 108 -6.39 -3.46 -3.55
C ILE A 108 -6.03 -4.32 -4.76
N GLY A 109 -4.75 -4.62 -4.96
CA GLY A 109 -4.29 -5.46 -6.06
C GLY A 109 -4.99 -6.81 -6.09
N ALA A 110 -5.11 -7.47 -4.93
CA ALA A 110 -5.86 -8.72 -4.79
C ALA A 110 -7.36 -8.54 -5.06
N ALA A 111 -7.96 -7.45 -4.59
CA ALA A 111 -9.39 -7.18 -4.77
C ALA A 111 -9.79 -6.98 -6.23
N VAL A 112 -8.94 -6.29 -7.01
CA VAL A 112 -9.17 -6.02 -8.44
C VAL A 112 -8.55 -7.07 -9.37
N ASN A 113 -7.89 -8.08 -8.82
CA ASN A 113 -7.13 -9.09 -9.58
C ASN A 113 -6.13 -8.44 -10.56
N ALA A 114 -5.29 -7.56 -10.01
CA ALA A 114 -4.29 -6.81 -10.78
C ALA A 114 -3.29 -7.75 -11.47
N SER A 115 -2.74 -7.32 -12.59
CA SER A 115 -1.68 -8.06 -13.28
C SER A 115 -0.32 -7.97 -12.58
N GLU A 116 -0.06 -6.87 -11.87
CA GLU A 116 1.15 -6.60 -11.09
C GLU A 116 0.84 -5.57 -10.01
N ILE A 117 1.51 -5.65 -8.86
CA ILE A 117 1.52 -4.63 -7.82
C ILE A 117 2.91 -4.01 -7.82
N GLN A 118 2.99 -2.68 -7.89
CA GLN A 118 4.25 -1.95 -7.84
C GLN A 118 4.36 -1.16 -6.53
N ILE A 119 5.48 -1.30 -5.85
CA ILE A 119 5.82 -0.55 -4.65
C ILE A 119 7.04 0.31 -4.96
N TRP A 120 6.82 1.60 -5.01
CA TRP A 120 7.84 2.60 -5.30
C TRP A 120 8.43 3.15 -4.00
N THR A 121 9.75 3.05 -3.86
CA THR A 121 10.51 3.42 -2.66
C THR A 121 11.74 4.25 -3.05
N ASP A 122 12.62 4.54 -2.11
CA ASP A 122 13.85 5.29 -2.29
C ASP A 122 15.09 4.40 -2.52
N ILE A 123 14.91 3.10 -2.72
CA ILE A 123 15.98 2.12 -2.95
C ILE A 123 15.66 1.22 -4.14
N ASP A 124 16.71 0.69 -4.80
CA ASP A 124 16.62 -0.16 -5.98
C ASP A 124 16.27 -1.62 -5.61
N GLY A 125 15.09 -1.81 -5.05
CA GLY A 125 14.59 -3.13 -4.70
C GLY A 125 15.19 -3.71 -3.40
N MET A 126 15.03 -5.02 -3.20
CA MET A 126 15.62 -5.73 -2.06
C MET A 126 17.09 -6.01 -2.31
N HIS A 127 17.89 -5.84 -1.25
CA HIS A 127 19.30 -6.15 -1.25
C HIS A 127 19.58 -7.34 -0.33
N ASN A 128 20.68 -8.03 -0.56
CA ASN A 128 21.13 -9.14 0.29
C ASN A 128 21.42 -8.73 1.75
N ASN A 129 21.57 -7.43 2.01
CA ASN A 129 21.67 -6.80 3.33
C ASN A 129 21.11 -5.38 3.27
N ASP A 130 20.89 -4.74 4.41
CA ASP A 130 20.48 -3.34 4.49
C ASP A 130 21.63 -2.43 4.03
N PRO A 131 21.50 -1.71 2.89
CA PRO A 131 22.56 -0.84 2.37
C PRO A 131 22.90 0.34 3.29
N ARG A 132 22.02 0.67 4.25
CA ARG A 132 22.27 1.71 5.27
C ARG A 132 23.22 1.23 6.39
N ILE A 133 23.42 -0.09 6.49
CA ILE A 133 24.25 -0.73 7.55
C ILE A 133 25.51 -1.35 6.95
N VAL A 134 25.42 -1.89 5.73
CA VAL A 134 26.50 -2.61 5.06
C VAL A 134 26.90 -1.88 3.78
N ASP A 135 28.15 -1.43 3.69
CA ASP A 135 28.66 -0.62 2.57
C ASP A 135 28.64 -1.35 1.22
N LYS A 136 28.65 -2.67 1.19
CA LYS A 136 28.67 -3.47 -0.03
C LYS A 136 27.49 -4.43 -0.03
N THR A 137 26.36 -3.97 -0.57
CA THR A 137 25.20 -4.81 -0.80
C THR A 137 24.99 -5.02 -2.30
N ALA A 138 24.36 -6.14 -2.65
CA ALA A 138 23.97 -6.44 -4.02
C ALA A 138 22.43 -6.51 -4.09
N PRO A 139 21.81 -5.87 -5.09
CA PRO A 139 20.36 -5.99 -5.28
C PRO A 139 20.01 -7.41 -5.73
N VAL A 140 18.92 -7.95 -5.18
CA VAL A 140 18.34 -9.23 -5.54
C VAL A 140 17.23 -8.98 -6.55
N ARG A 141 17.33 -9.51 -7.76
CA ARG A 141 16.41 -9.17 -8.85
C ARG A 141 15.12 -9.99 -8.87
N GLN A 142 15.18 -11.21 -8.36
CA GLN A 142 14.02 -12.12 -8.28
C GLN A 142 14.02 -12.82 -6.92
N LEU A 143 12.86 -12.89 -6.29
CA LEU A 143 12.64 -13.60 -5.04
C LEU A 143 11.30 -14.33 -5.09
N HIS A 144 11.28 -15.51 -4.48
CA HIS A 144 10.02 -16.11 -4.08
C HIS A 144 9.42 -15.37 -2.88
N PHE A 145 8.10 -15.40 -2.69
CA PHE A 145 7.47 -14.70 -1.56
C PHE A 145 8.01 -15.14 -0.19
N GLU A 146 8.35 -16.42 -0.02
CA GLU A 146 8.98 -16.92 1.21
C GLU A 146 10.38 -16.34 1.39
N GLU A 147 11.19 -16.31 0.34
CA GLU A 147 12.55 -15.75 0.38
C GLU A 147 12.52 -14.25 0.71
N ALA A 148 11.56 -13.51 0.13
CA ALA A 148 11.36 -12.09 0.43
C ALA A 148 10.95 -11.88 1.90
N ALA A 149 10.11 -12.76 2.45
CA ALA A 149 9.71 -12.70 3.85
C ALA A 149 10.89 -12.98 4.81
N GLU A 150 11.71 -13.97 4.51
CA GLU A 150 12.92 -14.29 5.28
C GLU A 150 13.94 -13.14 5.22
N LEU A 151 14.19 -12.62 4.04
CA LEU A 151 15.12 -11.51 3.86
C LEU A 151 14.67 -10.24 4.60
N ALA A 152 13.36 -9.94 4.57
CA ALA A 152 12.78 -8.85 5.31
C ALA A 152 12.87 -9.03 6.85
N TYR A 153 12.79 -10.27 7.31
CA TYR A 153 12.91 -10.59 8.74
C TYR A 153 14.34 -10.40 9.25
N PHE A 154 15.35 -10.84 8.47
CA PHE A 154 16.75 -10.90 8.91
C PHE A 154 17.57 -9.63 8.63
N GLY A 155 17.08 -8.65 7.87
CA GLY A 155 17.91 -7.45 7.66
C GLY A 155 17.37 -6.41 6.69
N ALA A 156 16.83 -6.81 5.57
CA ALA A 156 16.33 -5.87 4.57
C ALA A 156 14.90 -5.40 4.94
N LYS A 157 14.76 -4.49 5.90
CA LYS A 157 13.46 -3.94 6.37
C LYS A 157 12.76 -3.05 5.33
N ILE A 158 12.81 -3.42 4.07
CA ILE A 158 12.24 -2.65 2.96
C ILE A 158 10.74 -2.93 2.84
N LEU A 159 10.35 -4.17 3.12
CA LEU A 159 8.97 -4.63 2.97
C LEU A 159 8.58 -5.48 4.18
N HIS A 160 7.42 -5.23 4.77
CA HIS A 160 6.94 -6.09 5.86
C HIS A 160 6.32 -7.36 5.27
N PRO A 161 6.70 -8.58 5.73
CA PRO A 161 6.20 -9.84 5.16
C PRO A 161 4.68 -9.97 5.09
N THR A 162 3.97 -9.45 6.10
CA THR A 162 2.50 -9.49 6.13
C THR A 162 1.86 -8.69 5.00
N CYS A 163 2.54 -7.63 4.51
CA CYS A 163 1.99 -6.73 3.51
C CYS A 163 1.83 -7.37 2.14
N VAL A 164 2.64 -8.37 1.82
CA VAL A 164 2.58 -9.06 0.53
C VAL A 164 1.72 -10.33 0.56
N GLN A 165 1.19 -10.72 1.70
CA GLN A 165 0.35 -11.93 1.81
C GLN A 165 -0.88 -11.90 0.88
N PRO A 166 -1.64 -10.79 0.75
CA PRO A 166 -2.77 -10.75 -0.19
C PRO A 166 -2.33 -11.00 -1.64
N ALA A 167 -1.19 -10.40 -2.05
CA ALA A 167 -0.63 -10.60 -3.38
C ALA A 167 -0.20 -12.06 -3.60
N LYS A 168 0.48 -12.66 -2.61
CA LYS A 168 0.88 -14.08 -2.64
C LYS A 168 -0.31 -15.02 -2.82
N TYR A 169 -1.37 -14.85 -2.01
CA TYR A 169 -2.55 -15.69 -2.09
C TYR A 169 -3.34 -15.50 -3.38
N ALA A 170 -3.33 -14.30 -3.93
CA ALA A 170 -3.95 -13.99 -5.22
C ALA A 170 -3.05 -14.37 -6.43
N ASN A 171 -1.83 -14.85 -6.19
CA ASN A 171 -0.82 -15.15 -7.21
C ASN A 171 -0.49 -13.94 -8.11
N ILE A 172 -0.38 -12.75 -7.51
CA ILE A 172 -0.07 -11.50 -8.18
C ILE A 172 1.38 -11.13 -7.88
N PRO A 173 2.24 -10.91 -8.91
CA PRO A 173 3.61 -10.50 -8.70
C PRO A 173 3.69 -9.09 -8.07
N VAL A 174 4.68 -8.90 -7.20
CA VAL A 174 4.99 -7.61 -6.58
C VAL A 174 6.36 -7.15 -7.06
N ARG A 175 6.43 -5.92 -7.58
CA ARG A 175 7.69 -5.31 -8.02
C ARG A 175 8.06 -4.14 -7.11
N LEU A 176 9.27 -4.18 -6.59
CA LEU A 176 9.86 -3.07 -5.82
C LEU A 176 10.71 -2.22 -6.75
N LEU A 177 10.45 -0.92 -6.78
CA LEU A 177 11.06 0.02 -7.72
C LEU A 177 11.58 1.25 -7.00
N ASN A 178 12.56 1.93 -7.62
CA ASN A 178 13.15 3.16 -7.09
C ASN A 178 12.51 4.39 -7.73
N THR A 179 11.87 5.22 -6.92
CA THR A 179 11.26 6.49 -7.38
C THR A 179 12.30 7.48 -7.92
N MET A 180 13.54 7.44 -7.38
CA MET A 180 14.63 8.33 -7.80
C MET A 180 15.40 7.81 -9.02
N ASP A 181 15.22 6.53 -9.37
CA ASP A 181 15.78 5.89 -10.56
C ASP A 181 14.74 4.95 -11.18
N PRO A 182 13.75 5.48 -11.92
CA PRO A 182 12.65 4.70 -12.48
C PRO A 182 13.08 3.66 -13.52
N GLU A 183 14.27 3.82 -14.11
CA GLU A 183 14.84 2.87 -15.10
C GLU A 183 15.54 1.68 -14.44
N ALA A 184 15.80 1.75 -13.12
CA ALA A 184 16.38 0.63 -12.40
C ALA A 184 15.39 -0.57 -12.39
N PRO A 185 15.90 -1.81 -12.63
CA PRO A 185 15.04 -3.00 -12.79
C PRO A 185 14.29 -3.41 -11.52
N GLY A 186 14.74 -2.95 -10.34
CA GLY A 186 14.14 -3.27 -9.05
C GLY A 186 14.22 -4.76 -8.67
N THR A 187 13.29 -5.19 -7.83
CA THR A 187 13.13 -6.61 -7.42
C THR A 187 11.73 -7.10 -7.77
N MET A 188 11.63 -8.23 -8.45
CA MET A 188 10.38 -8.96 -8.68
C MET A 188 10.20 -10.02 -7.59
N ILE A 189 9.03 -10.04 -6.95
CA ILE A 189 8.62 -11.04 -5.96
C ILE A 189 7.40 -11.78 -6.52
N SER A 190 7.49 -13.10 -6.67
CA SER A 190 6.41 -13.92 -7.24
C SER A 190 6.40 -15.33 -6.66
N ASN A 191 5.35 -16.11 -6.97
CA ASN A 191 5.35 -17.55 -6.70
C ASN A 191 6.14 -18.35 -7.74
N ASP A 192 6.35 -17.77 -8.94
CA ASP A 192 7.10 -18.39 -10.04
C ASP A 192 8.50 -17.76 -10.10
N THR A 193 9.47 -18.38 -9.45
CA THR A 193 10.89 -18.08 -9.68
C THR A 193 11.44 -19.11 -10.64
N GLU A 194 11.86 -18.70 -11.82
CA GLU A 194 12.69 -19.57 -12.68
C GLU A 194 13.98 -19.88 -11.90
N LYS A 195 14.18 -21.18 -11.61
CA LYS A 195 15.41 -21.69 -11.01
C LYS A 195 16.49 -21.85 -12.07
#